data_f1a76b561e8be6123251c9aaa1f8407a
#
_entry.id   f1a76b561e8be6123251c9aaa1f8407a
#
_cell.length_a   1.000
_cell.length_b   1.000
_cell.length_c   1.000
_cell.angle_alpha   90.00
_cell.angle_beta   90.00
_cell.angle_gamma   90.00
#
_symmetry.space_group_name_H-M   'P 1'
#
loop_
_entity.id
_entity.type
_entity.pdbx_description
1 polymer ?
#
loop_
_entity_poly.entity_id
_entity_poly.type
_entity_poly.pdbx_seq_one_letter_code
_entity_poly.pdbx_strand_id
1 'polypeptide(L)'
;MVKVLCCLCGTPVDPNPSNMCASCLASGSDVSKGISTEGTLHQCRGCQRWHKDANKWIACELESRELMALCLANVAGLKSKGQQVRLVDAGWIWTEPHSMRLKVRLTVQKEVQAGTILQQSFTVVFVVRNQQCLECQAEFRQGSWKAVVQVRQRVGHKRTFLYLEQLILKHGAHRGCLSIETFRDGMDFYFPDRGKANRFISFLESVVPIKVRVHSLKKQKHQVENY
;
A
#
# COMPACT_ATOMS: atom_id res chain seq x y z
N MET A 1 -53.26 -12.39 -11.13
CA MET A 1 -52.11 -12.30 -12.08
C MET A 1 -51.98 -13.68 -12.71
N VAL A 2 -51.91 -13.77 -14.05
CA VAL A 2 -51.76 -15.05 -14.79
C VAL A 2 -50.31 -15.50 -14.62
N LYS A 3 -50.11 -16.69 -14.01
CA LYS A 3 -48.77 -17.30 -13.92
C LYS A 3 -48.51 -18.14 -15.13
N VAL A 4 -47.32 -18.06 -15.67
CA VAL A 4 -46.83 -18.83 -16.85
C VAL A 4 -45.94 -19.96 -16.33
N LEU A 5 -45.96 -21.10 -16.97
CA LEU A 5 -45.08 -22.22 -16.58
C LEU A 5 -43.70 -22.02 -17.18
N CYS A 6 -42.65 -22.27 -16.38
CA CYS A 6 -41.27 -22.26 -16.83
C CYS A 6 -41.05 -23.29 -17.90
N CYS A 7 -40.47 -22.90 -19.08
CA CYS A 7 -40.27 -23.78 -20.22
C CYS A 7 -39.28 -24.94 -19.96
N LEU A 8 -38.46 -24.89 -18.89
CA LEU A 8 -37.51 -25.96 -18.57
C LEU A 8 -37.97 -26.88 -17.42
N CYS A 9 -38.52 -26.33 -16.36
CA CYS A 9 -38.88 -27.12 -15.16
C CYS A 9 -40.37 -27.15 -14.83
N GLY A 10 -41.22 -26.41 -15.56
CA GLY A 10 -42.68 -26.38 -15.34
C GLY A 10 -43.12 -25.63 -14.10
N THR A 11 -42.25 -25.00 -13.36
CA THR A 11 -42.64 -24.23 -12.15
C THR A 11 -43.41 -22.96 -12.55
N PRO A 12 -44.52 -22.62 -11.88
CA PRO A 12 -45.29 -21.42 -12.18
C PRO A 12 -44.50 -20.18 -11.77
N VAL A 13 -44.26 -19.28 -12.73
CA VAL A 13 -43.51 -18.01 -12.57
C VAL A 13 -44.37 -16.86 -13.08
N ASP A 14 -44.05 -15.66 -12.61
CA ASP A 14 -44.62 -14.46 -13.20
C ASP A 14 -44.09 -14.29 -14.64
N PRO A 15 -44.91 -13.78 -15.56
CA PRO A 15 -44.57 -13.67 -16.96
C PRO A 15 -43.31 -12.78 -17.10
N ASN A 16 -42.23 -13.35 -17.62
CA ASN A 16 -40.98 -12.67 -17.91
C ASN A 16 -40.58 -12.92 -19.36
N PRO A 17 -39.77 -12.06 -20.01
CA PRO A 17 -39.44 -12.17 -21.40
C PRO A 17 -38.80 -13.50 -21.81
N SER A 18 -38.16 -14.20 -20.91
CA SER A 18 -37.51 -15.50 -21.14
C SER A 18 -38.41 -16.72 -20.88
N ASN A 19 -39.57 -16.53 -20.23
CA ASN A 19 -40.46 -17.61 -19.77
C ASN A 19 -39.74 -18.71 -18.97
N MET A 20 -38.69 -18.32 -18.22
CA MET A 20 -37.87 -19.23 -17.42
C MET A 20 -37.87 -18.79 -15.96
N CYS A 21 -37.83 -19.73 -15.03
CA CYS A 21 -37.67 -19.42 -13.61
C CYS A 21 -36.23 -18.96 -13.30
N ALA A 22 -36.06 -18.23 -12.22
CA ALA A 22 -34.74 -17.70 -11.79
C ALA A 22 -33.69 -18.80 -11.62
N SER A 23 -34.09 -19.98 -11.10
CA SER A 23 -33.18 -21.13 -10.93
C SER A 23 -32.71 -21.71 -12.26
N CYS A 24 -33.59 -21.85 -13.24
CA CYS A 24 -33.24 -22.35 -14.59
C CYS A 24 -32.37 -21.33 -15.34
N LEU A 25 -32.66 -20.03 -15.19
CA LEU A 25 -31.82 -18.96 -15.73
C LEU A 25 -30.41 -18.97 -15.11
N ALA A 26 -30.32 -19.13 -13.79
CA ALA A 26 -29.05 -19.20 -13.09
C ALA A 26 -28.24 -20.46 -13.47
N SER A 27 -28.89 -21.59 -13.72
CA SER A 27 -28.25 -22.82 -14.17
C SER A 27 -27.72 -22.74 -15.61
N GLY A 28 -28.45 -22.01 -16.48
CA GLY A 28 -28.07 -21.83 -17.88
C GLY A 28 -27.12 -20.70 -18.17
N SER A 29 -26.96 -19.74 -17.25
CA SER A 29 -26.21 -18.51 -17.44
C SER A 29 -25.38 -18.21 -16.25
N ASP A 30 -24.06 -18.44 -16.34
CA ASP A 30 -23.11 -18.06 -15.29
C ASP A 30 -22.69 -16.60 -15.49
N VAL A 31 -23.13 -15.74 -14.58
CA VAL A 31 -22.81 -14.29 -14.58
C VAL A 31 -21.34 -14.05 -14.21
N SER A 32 -20.74 -14.96 -13.47
CA SER A 32 -19.33 -14.88 -13.07
C SER A 32 -18.36 -15.20 -14.22
N LYS A 33 -18.88 -15.77 -15.32
CA LYS A 33 -18.07 -16.17 -16.46
C LYS A 33 -17.37 -14.96 -17.10
N GLY A 34 -16.03 -15.00 -17.06
CA GLY A 34 -15.16 -13.90 -17.52
C GLY A 34 -14.72 -12.93 -16.41
N ILE A 35 -15.13 -13.16 -15.17
CA ILE A 35 -14.62 -12.45 -13.98
C ILE A 35 -13.67 -13.39 -13.26
N SER A 36 -12.45 -12.91 -12.95
CA SER A 36 -11.49 -13.73 -12.21
C SER A 36 -11.94 -13.87 -10.75
N THR A 37 -11.98 -15.09 -10.25
CA THR A 37 -12.26 -15.42 -8.84
C THR A 37 -11.00 -15.43 -7.97
N GLU A 38 -9.83 -15.26 -8.59
CA GLU A 38 -8.56 -15.18 -7.90
C GLU A 38 -7.81 -13.92 -8.30
N GLY A 39 -7.12 -13.30 -7.35
CA GLY A 39 -6.28 -12.13 -7.57
C GLY A 39 -5.02 -12.17 -6.70
N THR A 40 -4.06 -11.32 -7.03
CA THR A 40 -2.84 -11.14 -6.23
C THR A 40 -2.73 -9.69 -5.80
N LEU A 41 -2.45 -9.46 -4.52
CA LEU A 41 -2.15 -8.15 -3.97
C LEU A 41 -0.74 -8.15 -3.41
N HIS A 42 -0.06 -7.02 -3.51
CA HIS A 42 1.29 -6.86 -2.97
C HIS A 42 1.28 -5.94 -1.76
N GLN A 43 1.87 -6.39 -0.65
CA GLN A 43 2.03 -5.60 0.57
C GLN A 43 3.52 -5.45 0.91
N CYS A 44 3.93 -4.27 1.32
CA CYS A 44 5.30 -4.03 1.78
C CYS A 44 5.46 -4.51 3.23
N ARG A 45 6.36 -5.46 3.45
CA ARG A 45 6.62 -6.00 4.78
C ARG A 45 7.21 -4.95 5.75
N GLY A 46 7.95 -3.95 5.25
CA GLY A 46 8.59 -2.94 6.10
C GLY A 46 7.62 -1.88 6.60
N CYS A 47 6.82 -1.28 5.71
CA CYS A 47 5.89 -0.19 6.04
C CYS A 47 4.41 -0.57 5.97
N GLN A 48 4.09 -1.83 5.67
CA GLN A 48 2.73 -2.40 5.56
C GLN A 48 1.81 -1.73 4.53
N ARG A 49 2.35 -0.85 3.68
CA ARG A 49 1.60 -0.22 2.59
C ARG A 49 1.29 -1.22 1.47
N TRP A 50 0.18 -1.00 0.79
CA TRP A 50 -0.30 -1.80 -0.32
C TRP A 50 0.09 -1.19 -1.65
N HIS A 51 0.49 -2.02 -2.59
CA HIS A 51 0.84 -1.61 -3.95
C HIS A 51 -0.43 -1.32 -4.75
N LYS A 52 -0.50 -0.14 -5.35
CA LYS A 52 -1.66 0.28 -6.16
C LYS A 52 -1.34 0.24 -7.65
N ASP A 53 -0.34 0.98 -8.09
CA ASP A 53 0.10 1.09 -9.50
C ASP A 53 1.61 1.26 -9.52
N ALA A 54 2.25 0.90 -10.65
CA ALA A 54 3.70 0.96 -10.96
C ALA A 54 4.66 1.33 -9.80
N ASN A 55 4.49 2.49 -9.16
CA ASN A 55 5.31 2.98 -8.04
C ASN A 55 4.50 3.60 -6.89
N LYS A 56 3.15 3.47 -6.92
CA LYS A 56 2.29 4.03 -5.87
C LYS A 56 1.97 3.00 -4.80
N TRP A 57 2.27 3.37 -3.56
CA TRP A 57 1.99 2.59 -2.37
C TRP A 57 1.05 3.38 -1.47
N ILE A 58 -0.02 2.75 -1.01
CA ILE A 58 -1.04 3.37 -0.16
C ILE A 58 -1.08 2.68 1.19
N ALA A 59 -1.23 3.46 2.25
CA ALA A 59 -1.50 2.94 3.58
C ALA A 59 -3.01 2.69 3.71
N CYS A 60 -3.38 1.43 3.93
CA CYS A 60 -4.77 1.04 4.15
C CYS A 60 -4.79 0.01 5.28
N GLU A 61 -5.77 0.14 6.15
CA GLU A 61 -6.06 -0.87 7.17
C GLU A 61 -6.77 -2.07 6.54
N LEU A 62 -6.71 -3.21 7.22
CA LEU A 62 -7.47 -4.40 6.83
C LEU A 62 -8.96 -4.06 6.86
N GLU A 63 -9.71 -4.60 5.91
CA GLU A 63 -11.16 -4.40 5.76
C GLU A 63 -11.61 -2.94 5.52
N SER A 64 -10.67 -2.02 5.26
CA SER A 64 -10.99 -0.64 4.93
C SER A 64 -11.63 -0.49 3.55
N ARG A 65 -12.30 0.64 3.33
CA ARG A 65 -12.90 0.99 2.02
C ARG A 65 -11.85 1.18 0.94
N GLU A 66 -10.69 1.74 1.29
CA GLU A 66 -9.56 1.96 0.40
C GLU A 66 -8.98 0.63 -0.08
N LEU A 67 -8.84 -0.35 0.82
CA LEU A 67 -8.39 -1.68 0.46
C LEU A 67 -9.42 -2.41 -0.41
N MET A 68 -10.73 -2.24 -0.13
CA MET A 68 -11.80 -2.76 -0.98
C MET A 68 -11.70 -2.18 -2.40
N ALA A 69 -11.51 -0.87 -2.54
CA ALA A 69 -11.36 -0.23 -3.84
C ALA A 69 -10.13 -0.79 -4.61
N LEU A 70 -9.05 -1.09 -3.89
CA LEU A 70 -7.85 -1.73 -4.47
C LEU A 70 -8.16 -3.16 -4.94
N CYS A 71 -8.87 -3.95 -4.15
CA CYS A 71 -9.31 -5.30 -4.53
C CYS A 71 -10.15 -5.25 -5.79
N LEU A 72 -11.17 -4.40 -5.83
CA LEU A 72 -12.07 -4.25 -6.98
C LEU A 72 -11.33 -3.77 -8.24
N ALA A 73 -10.28 -2.95 -8.10
CA ALA A 73 -9.45 -2.54 -9.22
C ALA A 73 -8.64 -3.69 -9.82
N ASN A 74 -8.28 -4.69 -8.99
CA ASN A 74 -7.47 -5.84 -9.39
C ASN A 74 -8.30 -7.06 -9.84
N VAL A 75 -9.65 -7.01 -9.80
CA VAL A 75 -10.51 -8.06 -10.36
C VAL A 75 -10.54 -7.91 -11.88
N ALA A 76 -9.92 -8.86 -12.58
CA ALA A 76 -9.99 -8.91 -14.03
C ALA A 76 -11.44 -9.24 -14.46
N GLY A 77 -11.92 -8.56 -15.50
CA GLY A 77 -13.27 -8.76 -16.04
C GLY A 77 -14.36 -7.86 -15.45
N LEU A 78 -14.15 -7.27 -14.27
CA LEU A 78 -15.17 -6.38 -13.67
C LEU A 78 -15.27 -5.01 -14.37
N LYS A 79 -14.20 -4.55 -15.01
CA LYS A 79 -14.10 -3.24 -15.70
C LYS A 79 -13.97 -3.34 -17.21
N SER A 80 -14.09 -4.52 -17.81
CA SER A 80 -13.93 -4.64 -19.26
C SER A 80 -15.12 -4.01 -19.99
N LYS A 81 -14.82 -3.11 -20.91
CA LYS A 81 -15.79 -2.31 -21.69
C LYS A 81 -16.81 -3.12 -22.52
N GLY A 82 -16.66 -4.44 -22.57
CA GLY A 82 -17.54 -5.34 -23.33
C GLY A 82 -18.48 -6.20 -22.49
N GLN A 83 -18.31 -6.26 -21.17
CA GLN A 83 -19.22 -6.99 -20.29
C GLN A 83 -20.10 -5.99 -19.55
N GLN A 84 -21.40 -6.03 -19.84
CA GLN A 84 -22.41 -5.23 -19.13
C GLN A 84 -22.70 -5.81 -17.74
N VAL A 85 -21.65 -5.95 -16.92
CA VAL A 85 -21.79 -6.42 -15.54
C VAL A 85 -21.79 -5.22 -14.61
N ARG A 86 -22.84 -5.08 -13.82
CA ARG A 86 -22.98 -4.03 -12.81
C ARG A 86 -22.65 -4.61 -11.43
N LEU A 87 -21.66 -4.05 -10.74
CA LEU A 87 -21.41 -4.35 -9.34
C LEU A 87 -22.53 -3.72 -8.49
N VAL A 88 -23.19 -4.53 -7.69
CA VAL A 88 -24.27 -4.12 -6.78
C VAL A 88 -23.72 -3.94 -5.38
N ASP A 89 -22.98 -4.93 -4.89
CA ASP A 89 -22.46 -4.95 -3.55
C ASP A 89 -21.10 -5.66 -3.46
N ALA A 90 -20.28 -5.23 -2.49
CA ALA A 90 -19.00 -5.84 -2.19
C ALA A 90 -18.77 -5.85 -0.67
N GLY A 91 -18.61 -7.03 -0.10
CA GLY A 91 -18.41 -7.21 1.34
C GLY A 91 -17.19 -8.05 1.66
N TRP A 92 -16.55 -7.76 2.78
CA TRP A 92 -15.47 -8.58 3.30
C TRP A 92 -16.00 -9.90 3.88
N ILE A 93 -15.27 -10.98 3.62
CA ILE A 93 -15.41 -12.24 4.32
C ILE A 93 -14.19 -12.37 5.22
N TRP A 94 -14.42 -12.46 6.54
CA TRP A 94 -13.32 -12.59 7.49
C TRP A 94 -12.40 -13.76 7.14
N THR A 95 -11.11 -13.51 7.20
CA THR A 95 -10.06 -14.50 7.02
C THR A 95 -9.01 -14.33 8.10
N GLU A 96 -8.41 -15.41 8.50
CA GLU A 96 -7.33 -15.40 9.48
C GLU A 96 -6.15 -14.55 8.95
N PRO A 97 -5.63 -13.57 9.72
CA PRO A 97 -4.57 -12.66 9.27
C PRO A 97 -3.30 -13.38 8.78
N HIS A 98 -2.96 -14.51 9.43
CA HIS A 98 -1.78 -15.28 9.06
C HIS A 98 -1.92 -16.07 7.76
N SER A 99 -3.12 -16.23 7.24
CA SER A 99 -3.38 -16.97 5.99
C SER A 99 -2.86 -16.25 4.75
N MET A 100 -2.48 -14.97 4.88
CA MET A 100 -2.06 -14.10 3.76
C MET A 100 -3.05 -14.14 2.58
N ARG A 101 -4.33 -14.25 2.90
CA ARG A 101 -5.44 -14.27 1.96
C ARG A 101 -6.53 -13.33 2.41
N LEU A 102 -7.11 -12.62 1.44
CA LEU A 102 -8.28 -11.77 1.65
C LEU A 102 -9.42 -12.34 0.81
N LYS A 103 -10.61 -12.45 1.38
CA LYS A 103 -11.81 -12.91 0.67
C LYS A 103 -12.81 -11.79 0.58
N VAL A 104 -13.31 -11.56 -0.62
CA VAL A 104 -14.33 -10.55 -0.90
C VAL A 104 -15.53 -11.22 -1.54
N ARG A 105 -16.71 -11.02 -1.00
CA ARG A 105 -17.97 -11.41 -1.63
C ARG A 105 -18.39 -10.28 -2.56
N LEU A 106 -18.56 -10.61 -3.82
CA LEU A 106 -19.06 -9.69 -4.84
C LEU A 106 -20.46 -10.11 -5.25
N THR A 107 -21.37 -9.15 -5.32
CA THR A 107 -22.71 -9.33 -5.88
C THR A 107 -22.79 -8.51 -7.15
N VAL A 108 -22.99 -9.19 -8.27
CA VAL A 108 -23.03 -8.59 -9.58
C VAL A 108 -24.38 -8.84 -10.26
N GLN A 109 -24.77 -7.91 -11.11
CA GLN A 109 -25.94 -8.00 -11.97
C GLN A 109 -25.48 -7.96 -13.42
N LYS A 110 -26.08 -8.81 -14.24
CA LYS A 110 -25.89 -8.83 -15.69
C LYS A 110 -27.22 -9.07 -16.38
N GLU A 111 -27.44 -8.35 -17.45
CA GLU A 111 -28.52 -8.67 -18.39
C GLU A 111 -28.13 -9.90 -19.19
N VAL A 112 -28.98 -10.93 -19.17
CA VAL A 112 -28.67 -12.24 -19.75
C VAL A 112 -29.40 -12.43 -21.08
N GLN A 113 -30.71 -12.61 -21.04
CA GLN A 113 -31.54 -12.86 -22.25
C GLN A 113 -32.82 -12.01 -22.21
N ALA A 114 -33.14 -11.40 -23.33
CA ALA A 114 -34.40 -10.67 -23.53
C ALA A 114 -34.71 -9.63 -22.43
N GLY A 115 -33.68 -8.90 -21.93
CA GLY A 115 -33.87 -7.87 -20.91
C GLY A 115 -34.01 -8.40 -19.47
N THR A 116 -33.81 -9.71 -19.24
CA THR A 116 -33.88 -10.29 -17.90
C THR A 116 -32.55 -10.06 -17.18
N ILE A 117 -32.62 -9.40 -15.99
CA ILE A 117 -31.46 -9.13 -15.16
C ILE A 117 -31.27 -10.29 -14.17
N LEU A 118 -30.10 -10.93 -14.22
CA LEU A 118 -29.71 -11.95 -13.26
C LEU A 118 -28.71 -11.37 -12.28
N GLN A 119 -28.95 -11.59 -10.97
CA GLN A 119 -28.05 -11.23 -9.91
C GLN A 119 -27.42 -12.48 -9.31
N GLN A 120 -26.09 -12.46 -9.18
CA GLN A 120 -25.35 -13.58 -8.62
C GLN A 120 -24.28 -13.06 -7.66
N SER A 121 -24.06 -13.79 -6.54
CA SER A 121 -23.00 -13.51 -5.57
C SER A 121 -21.96 -14.61 -5.65
N PHE A 122 -20.69 -14.23 -5.67
CA PHE A 122 -19.56 -15.14 -5.64
C PHE A 122 -18.42 -14.57 -4.81
N THR A 123 -17.47 -15.41 -4.45
CA THR A 123 -16.32 -15.01 -3.64
C THR A 123 -15.08 -14.92 -4.51
N VAL A 124 -14.35 -13.82 -4.35
CA VAL A 124 -13.01 -13.63 -4.94
C VAL A 124 -11.97 -13.75 -3.83
N VAL A 125 -10.93 -14.53 -4.09
CA VAL A 125 -9.83 -14.77 -3.16
C VAL A 125 -8.59 -14.01 -3.64
N PHE A 126 -8.06 -13.14 -2.82
CA PHE A 126 -6.80 -12.44 -3.07
C PHE A 126 -5.68 -13.07 -2.25
N VAL A 127 -4.61 -13.47 -2.92
CA VAL A 127 -3.38 -13.93 -2.27
C VAL A 127 -2.49 -12.70 -2.03
N VAL A 128 -2.13 -12.46 -0.78
CA VAL A 128 -1.24 -11.36 -0.40
C VAL A 128 0.20 -11.83 -0.53
N ARG A 129 0.97 -11.15 -1.39
CA ARG A 129 2.41 -11.40 -1.57
C ARG A 129 3.22 -10.25 -1.00
N ASN A 130 4.30 -10.60 -0.32
CA ASN A 130 5.23 -9.61 0.21
C ASN A 130 6.11 -9.05 -0.91
N GLN A 131 6.15 -7.72 -1.04
CA GLN A 131 7.01 -7.00 -1.96
C GLN A 131 7.49 -5.72 -1.29
N GLN A 132 8.79 -5.51 -1.15
CA GLN A 132 9.30 -4.26 -0.58
C GLN A 132 9.08 -3.08 -1.53
N CYS A 133 8.59 -1.96 -0.99
CA CYS A 133 8.55 -0.70 -1.72
C CYS A 133 9.97 -0.11 -1.87
N LEU A 134 10.15 0.75 -2.86
CA LEU A 134 11.46 1.35 -3.15
C LEU A 134 12.07 2.12 -1.96
N GLU A 135 11.23 2.75 -1.16
CA GLU A 135 11.66 3.47 0.05
C GLU A 135 12.24 2.52 1.09
N CYS A 136 11.50 1.45 1.47
CA CYS A 136 11.99 0.44 2.40
C CYS A 136 13.19 -0.33 1.84
N GLN A 137 13.23 -0.54 0.52
CA GLN A 137 14.37 -1.18 -0.12
C GLN A 137 15.62 -0.30 -0.05
N ALA A 138 15.46 1.03 -0.21
CA ALA A 138 16.56 1.99 -0.06
C ALA A 138 17.06 2.07 1.40
N GLU A 139 16.14 1.98 2.36
CA GLU A 139 16.48 1.93 3.80
C GLU A 139 17.22 0.64 4.18
N PHE A 140 16.79 -0.47 3.61
CA PHE A 140 17.36 -1.80 3.93
C PHE A 140 18.74 -2.03 3.31
N ARG A 141 19.10 -1.33 2.23
CA ARG A 141 20.45 -1.42 1.63
C ARG A 141 21.47 -0.76 2.55
N GLN A 142 22.09 -1.53 3.43
CA GLN A 142 23.24 -1.10 4.21
C GLN A 142 24.31 -0.51 3.27
N GLY A 143 24.72 0.74 3.54
CA GLY A 143 25.68 1.46 2.72
C GLY A 143 25.12 2.28 1.55
N SER A 144 23.81 2.35 1.38
CA SER A 144 23.17 3.18 0.34
C SER A 144 23.00 4.65 0.73
N TRP A 145 23.74 5.13 1.72
CA TRP A 145 23.73 6.55 2.05
C TRP A 145 24.29 7.40 0.89
N LYS A 146 23.67 8.54 0.65
CA LYS A 146 24.10 9.52 -0.37
C LYS A 146 24.73 10.76 0.24
N ALA A 147 24.50 11.01 1.51
CA ALA A 147 25.09 12.10 2.24
C ALA A 147 25.45 11.66 3.67
N VAL A 148 26.56 12.16 4.19
CA VAL A 148 26.96 12.00 5.58
C VAL A 148 27.16 13.38 6.19
N VAL A 149 26.65 13.59 7.40
CA VAL A 149 26.89 14.77 8.21
C VAL A 149 27.79 14.36 9.37
N GLN A 150 29.02 14.83 9.35
CA GLN A 150 30.01 14.57 10.38
C GLN A 150 30.02 15.74 11.36
N VAL A 151 29.57 15.50 12.57
CA VAL A 151 29.57 16.49 13.65
C VAL A 151 30.80 16.27 14.49
N ARG A 152 31.68 17.24 14.54
CA ARG A 152 32.95 17.20 15.28
C ARG A 152 33.04 18.31 16.30
N GLN A 153 33.70 18.04 17.41
CA GLN A 153 33.96 19.00 18.46
C GLN A 153 35.48 19.13 18.68
N ARG A 154 35.94 20.36 18.82
CA ARG A 154 37.38 20.63 19.09
C ARG A 154 37.73 20.70 20.56
N VAL A 155 36.73 20.84 21.43
CA VAL A 155 36.90 20.99 22.89
C VAL A 155 36.98 19.63 23.55
N GLY A 156 37.87 19.48 24.55
CA GLY A 156 38.11 18.20 25.21
C GLY A 156 36.99 17.71 26.13
N HIS A 157 35.99 18.56 26.49
CA HIS A 157 34.88 18.15 27.34
C HIS A 157 33.65 17.74 26.52
N LYS A 158 32.92 16.71 26.96
CA LYS A 158 31.77 16.15 26.25
C LYS A 158 30.42 16.83 26.54
N ARG A 159 30.37 17.87 27.42
CA ARG A 159 29.10 18.48 27.84
C ARG A 159 28.26 19.03 26.72
N THR A 160 28.84 19.76 25.76
CA THR A 160 28.17 20.31 24.61
C THR A 160 27.63 19.22 23.67
N PHE A 161 28.38 18.14 23.55
CA PHE A 161 27.95 16.98 22.72
C PHE A 161 26.75 16.26 23.33
N LEU A 162 26.77 15.99 24.64
CA LEU A 162 25.66 15.38 25.35
C LEU A 162 24.40 16.25 25.30
N TYR A 163 24.58 17.56 25.45
CA TYR A 163 23.48 18.51 25.30
C TYR A 163 22.89 18.50 23.90
N LEU A 164 23.72 18.50 22.86
CA LEU A 164 23.30 18.40 21.45
C LEU A 164 22.56 17.08 21.18
N GLU A 165 23.04 15.97 21.71
CA GLU A 165 22.39 14.67 21.59
C GLU A 165 20.97 14.70 22.19
N GLN A 166 20.82 15.27 23.39
CA GLN A 166 19.49 15.42 24.02
C GLN A 166 18.55 16.29 23.17
N LEU A 167 19.04 17.36 22.55
CA LEU A 167 18.23 18.20 21.66
C LEU A 167 17.83 17.46 20.36
N ILE A 168 18.74 16.71 19.75
CA ILE A 168 18.46 15.87 18.59
C ILE A 168 17.37 14.85 18.91
N LEU A 169 17.46 14.21 20.07
CA LEU A 169 16.47 13.24 20.54
C LEU A 169 15.12 13.91 20.82
N LYS A 170 15.13 15.01 21.58
CA LYS A 170 13.92 15.77 21.94
C LYS A 170 13.12 16.23 20.73
N HIS A 171 13.79 16.73 19.70
CA HIS A 171 13.16 17.23 18.48
C HIS A 171 12.99 16.14 17.39
N GLY A 172 13.48 14.93 17.64
CA GLY A 172 13.39 13.82 16.69
C GLY A 172 14.13 14.09 15.38
N ALA A 173 15.14 14.95 15.38
CA ALA A 173 15.87 15.37 14.18
C ALA A 173 16.62 14.21 13.51
N HIS A 174 16.93 13.14 14.26
CA HIS A 174 17.58 11.92 13.78
C HIS A 174 16.65 11.01 12.95
N ARG A 175 15.33 11.21 12.95
CA ARG A 175 14.37 10.30 12.28
C ARG A 175 14.57 10.13 10.77
N GLY A 176 15.35 10.99 10.15
CA GLY A 176 15.70 10.87 8.73
C GLY A 176 17.00 10.13 8.44
N CYS A 177 17.75 9.70 9.48
CA CYS A 177 19.01 9.01 9.34
C CYS A 177 18.83 7.52 9.03
N LEU A 178 19.76 6.94 8.25
CA LEU A 178 19.86 5.50 8.03
C LEU A 178 20.64 4.81 9.15
N SER A 179 21.72 5.46 9.58
CA SER A 179 22.57 5.00 10.69
C SER A 179 23.27 6.19 11.35
N ILE A 180 23.67 6.00 12.59
CA ILE A 180 24.44 6.95 13.38
C ILE A 180 25.65 6.20 13.94
N GLU A 181 26.84 6.74 13.70
CA GLU A 181 28.08 6.19 14.23
C GLU A 181 28.69 7.20 15.20
N THR A 182 29.07 6.74 16.39
CA THR A 182 29.67 7.57 17.43
C THR A 182 31.17 7.36 17.45
N PHE A 183 31.93 8.47 17.43
CA PHE A 183 33.36 8.50 17.53
C PHE A 183 33.80 9.21 18.83
N ARG A 184 35.11 9.17 19.10
CA ARG A 184 35.67 9.79 20.29
C ARG A 184 35.45 11.32 20.32
N ASP A 185 35.50 11.96 19.15
CA ASP A 185 35.46 13.40 18.91
C ASP A 185 34.20 13.86 18.20
N GLY A 186 33.22 12.94 17.98
CA GLY A 186 32.02 13.31 17.27
C GLY A 186 31.06 12.19 16.92
N MET A 187 30.10 12.53 16.08
CA MET A 187 29.08 11.60 15.54
C MET A 187 28.94 11.79 14.04
N ASP A 188 28.73 10.68 13.33
CA ASP A 188 28.46 10.65 11.90
C ASP A 188 27.01 10.22 11.68
N PHE A 189 26.27 11.06 10.95
CA PHE A 189 24.86 10.81 10.60
C PHE A 189 24.76 10.51 9.12
N TYR A 190 24.29 9.31 8.76
CA TYR A 190 24.18 8.86 7.39
C TYR A 190 22.76 9.05 6.87
N PHE A 191 22.61 9.72 5.71
CA PHE A 191 21.31 10.05 5.14
C PHE A 191 21.10 9.42 3.77
N PRO A 192 19.85 8.98 3.45
CA PRO A 192 19.52 8.39 2.15
C PRO A 192 19.52 9.41 1.02
N ASP A 193 19.34 10.70 1.34
CA ASP A 193 19.33 11.77 0.37
C ASP A 193 19.90 13.08 0.93
N ARG A 194 20.29 13.97 0.02
CA ARG A 194 20.88 15.27 0.34
C ARG A 194 19.87 16.22 1.01
N GLY A 195 18.58 16.13 0.65
CA GLY A 195 17.54 17.00 1.22
C GLY A 195 17.35 16.77 2.71
N LYS A 196 17.36 15.51 3.15
CA LYS A 196 17.29 15.15 4.58
C LYS A 196 18.54 15.60 5.33
N ALA A 197 19.73 15.44 4.73
CA ALA A 197 20.98 15.92 5.33
C ALA A 197 20.98 17.45 5.50
N ASN A 198 20.54 18.20 4.50
CA ASN A 198 20.45 19.66 4.60
C ASN A 198 19.46 20.12 5.67
N ARG A 199 18.29 19.48 5.80
CA ARG A 199 17.34 19.78 6.90
C ARG A 199 17.96 19.54 8.26
N PHE A 200 18.74 18.48 8.42
CA PHE A 200 19.45 18.19 9.65
C PHE A 200 20.52 19.26 9.94
N ILE A 201 21.26 19.71 8.94
CA ILE A 201 22.23 20.80 9.09
C ILE A 201 21.54 22.08 9.51
N SER A 202 20.43 22.48 8.85
CA SER A 202 19.67 23.67 9.25
C SER A 202 19.12 23.60 10.67
N PHE A 203 18.71 22.39 11.11
CA PHE A 203 18.36 22.17 12.51
C PHE A 203 19.55 22.41 13.43
N LEU A 204 20.74 21.87 13.13
CA LEU A 204 21.94 22.08 13.92
C LEU A 204 22.33 23.55 14.01
N GLU A 205 22.26 24.29 12.88
CA GLU A 205 22.52 25.74 12.82
C GLU A 205 21.57 26.56 13.70
N SER A 206 20.32 26.11 13.84
CA SER A 206 19.33 26.77 14.68
C SER A 206 19.54 26.58 16.19
N VAL A 207 20.27 25.53 16.56
CA VAL A 207 20.39 25.09 17.97
C VAL A 207 21.77 25.41 18.57
N VAL A 208 22.81 25.30 17.76
CA VAL A 208 24.21 25.50 18.20
C VAL A 208 25.00 26.28 17.16
N PRO A 209 25.92 27.16 17.60
CA PRO A 209 26.83 27.82 16.68
C PRO A 209 27.77 26.80 16.04
N ILE A 210 27.64 26.60 14.75
CA ILE A 210 28.41 25.61 13.99
C ILE A 210 29.05 26.26 12.76
N LYS A 211 30.14 25.66 12.30
CA LYS A 211 30.74 25.99 10.99
C LYS A 211 30.56 24.79 10.06
N VAL A 212 29.80 24.99 8.98
CA VAL A 212 29.53 23.95 8.01
C VAL A 212 30.57 23.99 6.91
N ARG A 213 31.18 22.82 6.60
CA ARG A 213 32.03 22.60 5.44
C ARG A 213 31.41 21.55 4.54
N VAL A 214 31.20 21.88 3.30
CA VAL A 214 30.60 20.97 2.31
C VAL A 214 31.69 20.44 1.39
N HIS A 215 31.89 19.13 1.38
CA HIS A 215 32.79 18.44 0.47
C HIS A 215 31.98 17.66 -0.58
N SER A 216 32.23 17.94 -1.87
CA SER A 216 31.64 17.20 -2.97
C SER A 216 32.55 16.04 -3.35
N LEU A 217 32.23 14.85 -2.84
CA LEU A 217 32.78 13.58 -3.31
C LEU A 217 31.71 12.87 -4.15
N LYS A 218 32.03 11.79 -4.84
CA LYS A 218 31.02 10.91 -5.50
C LYS A 218 29.90 10.47 -4.53
N LYS A 219 30.18 10.43 -3.21
CA LYS A 219 29.25 10.44 -2.08
C LYS A 219 29.49 11.71 -1.29
N GLN A 220 28.48 12.57 -1.10
CA GLN A 220 28.65 13.84 -0.39
C GLN A 220 28.88 13.63 1.09
N LYS A 221 29.99 14.16 1.62
CA LYS A 221 30.29 14.30 3.04
C LYS A 221 30.06 15.76 3.45
N HIS A 222 29.27 15.98 4.47
CA HIS A 222 29.12 17.26 5.13
C HIS A 222 29.82 17.18 6.47
N GLN A 223 30.87 17.97 6.66
CA GLN A 223 31.57 18.08 7.92
C GLN A 223 31.08 19.33 8.66
N VAL A 224 30.65 19.16 9.88
CA VAL A 224 30.17 20.21 10.77
C VAL A 224 31.12 20.28 11.95
N GLU A 225 31.74 21.42 12.17
CA GLU A 225 32.62 21.66 13.32
C GLU A 225 31.95 22.60 14.30
N ASN A 226 31.92 22.22 15.59
CA ASN A 226 31.49 23.07 16.68
C ASN A 226 32.71 23.76 17.28
N TYR A 227 32.57 25.05 17.58
CA TYR A 227 33.59 25.84 18.31
C TYR A 227 33.39 25.76 19.81
#